data_5967df2ac9f4a2a5c22c6fd14408e404
#
_entry.id   5967df2ac9f4a2a5c22c6fd14408e404
#
_cell.length_a   1.000
_cell.length_b   1.000
_cell.length_c   1.000
_cell.angle_alpha   90.00
_cell.angle_beta   90.00
_cell.angle_gamma   90.00
#
_symmetry.space_group_name_H-M   'P 1'
#
loop_
_entity.id
_entity.type
_entity.pdbx_description
1 polymer ?
#
loop_
_entity_poly.entity_id
_entity_poly.type
_entity_poly.pdbx_seq_one_letter_code
_entity_poly.pdbx_strand_id
1 'polypeptide(L)'
;MKTRIIFTFMTLLAAIGLRAQELNCQVEINTDAISGTNKSVFETLQQAVSDYMNTTVFTPAQFSANEKIECRLFFTLKEYSDDGIAKGDLQVQSTRPVYNSAYTTTIINLKDTKIDFSYREGEPLNFTANTMESQLTAILNFYAYLIIAADFDSFAPKGGEPFWEHLKQIVQQAQSSGEVGWKAFEDTKNRSAILSAFTEGNGGEALRQMLYDYHRQGLDNMFISMDKGRAAVTKSLGTLTTVQQLNPLSVALSMFRDAKLDELVNIYSKAPQEERQGVYDLLQPIYPTEESRLVKIKNGQETK
;
A
#
# COMPACT_ATOMS: atom_id res chain seq x y z
N MET A 1 13.91 -36.20 -39.39
CA MET A 1 14.40 -36.05 -38.01
C MET A 1 14.79 -34.63 -37.67
N LYS A 2 15.57 -33.90 -38.48
CA LYS A 2 16.03 -32.53 -38.19
C LYS A 2 14.86 -31.52 -38.02
N THR A 3 13.80 -31.61 -38.78
CA THR A 3 12.63 -30.68 -38.69
C THR A 3 11.80 -30.87 -37.41
N ARG A 4 11.72 -32.11 -36.89
CA ARG A 4 11.02 -32.39 -35.63
C ARG A 4 11.79 -31.88 -34.41
N ILE A 5 13.11 -31.89 -34.47
CA ILE A 5 13.98 -31.40 -33.39
C ILE A 5 13.89 -29.88 -33.29
N ILE A 6 13.83 -29.17 -34.44
CA ILE A 6 13.66 -27.71 -34.49
C ILE A 6 12.30 -27.26 -33.90
N PHE A 7 11.24 -28.01 -34.19
CA PHE A 7 9.90 -27.70 -33.64
C PHE A 7 9.85 -27.95 -32.12
N THR A 8 10.52 -28.98 -31.61
CA THR A 8 10.60 -29.28 -30.16
C THR A 8 11.45 -28.24 -29.43
N PHE A 9 12.51 -27.72 -30.06
CA PHE A 9 13.32 -26.65 -29.47
C PHE A 9 12.61 -25.29 -29.47
N MET A 10 11.79 -25.02 -30.48
CA MET A 10 11.00 -23.78 -30.58
C MET A 10 9.82 -23.75 -29.58
N THR A 11 9.23 -24.93 -29.27
CA THR A 11 8.19 -25.05 -28.22
C THR A 11 8.81 -25.00 -26.80
N LEU A 12 10.06 -25.41 -26.62
CA LEU A 12 10.75 -25.31 -25.34
C LEU A 12 11.16 -23.85 -25.03
N LEU A 13 11.48 -23.03 -26.05
CA LEU A 13 11.77 -21.60 -25.87
C LEU A 13 10.50 -20.78 -25.56
N ALA A 14 9.32 -21.22 -26.02
CA ALA A 14 8.06 -20.56 -25.72
C ALA A 14 7.55 -20.81 -24.28
N ALA A 15 8.17 -21.77 -23.57
CA ALA A 15 7.87 -22.09 -22.17
C ALA A 15 8.73 -21.31 -21.15
N ILE A 16 9.59 -20.37 -21.60
CA ILE A 16 10.15 -19.33 -20.72
C ILE A 16 9.00 -18.38 -20.44
N GLY A 17 8.19 -18.73 -19.42
CA GLY A 17 7.06 -17.95 -18.98
C GLY A 17 7.49 -16.50 -18.76
N LEU A 18 6.85 -15.60 -19.47
CA LEU A 18 6.87 -14.18 -19.15
C LEU A 18 6.44 -14.08 -17.68
N ARG A 19 7.40 -13.99 -16.78
CA ARG A 19 7.12 -13.64 -15.39
C ARG A 19 6.61 -12.22 -15.43
N ALA A 20 5.30 -12.06 -15.35
CA ALA A 20 4.72 -10.75 -15.19
C ALA A 20 5.06 -10.30 -13.77
N GLN A 21 5.62 -9.11 -13.66
CA GLN A 21 5.88 -8.45 -12.39
C GLN A 21 4.54 -8.15 -11.71
N GLU A 22 4.57 -8.12 -10.39
CA GLU A 22 3.37 -8.01 -9.55
C GLU A 22 2.74 -6.61 -9.59
N LEU A 23 3.57 -5.58 -9.76
CA LEU A 23 3.18 -4.19 -9.65
C LEU A 23 2.98 -3.53 -11.03
N ASN A 24 2.01 -2.63 -11.11
CA ASN A 24 1.88 -1.60 -12.13
C ASN A 24 1.97 -0.24 -11.45
N CYS A 25 3.21 0.23 -11.25
CA CYS A 25 3.51 1.37 -10.40
C CYS A 25 3.72 2.63 -11.22
N GLN A 26 2.90 3.65 -10.99
CA GLN A 26 3.12 5.00 -11.49
C GLN A 26 4.03 5.74 -10.53
N VAL A 27 5.13 6.31 -11.05
CA VAL A 27 6.10 7.06 -10.25
C VAL A 27 6.14 8.50 -10.73
N GLU A 28 5.99 9.43 -9.81
CA GLU A 28 6.10 10.87 -10.07
C GLU A 28 7.00 11.52 -9.03
N ILE A 29 7.82 12.48 -9.47
CA ILE A 29 8.71 13.24 -8.59
C ILE A 29 8.45 14.73 -8.78
N ASN A 30 7.91 15.38 -7.76
CA ASN A 30 7.77 16.83 -7.70
C ASN A 30 9.01 17.44 -7.04
N THR A 31 9.61 18.43 -7.71
CA THR A 31 10.82 19.14 -7.29
C THR A 31 10.64 20.65 -7.27
N ASP A 32 9.39 21.14 -7.18
CA ASP A 32 9.09 22.58 -7.26
C ASP A 32 9.78 23.40 -6.15
N ALA A 33 10.08 22.75 -5.03
CA ALA A 33 10.79 23.37 -3.90
C ALA A 33 12.31 23.48 -4.11
N ILE A 34 12.87 22.79 -5.13
CA ILE A 34 14.33 22.72 -5.36
C ILE A 34 14.73 23.70 -6.46
N SER A 35 15.66 24.61 -6.14
CA SER A 35 16.19 25.62 -7.04
C SER A 35 17.67 25.34 -7.36
N GLY A 36 18.11 25.67 -8.57
CA GLY A 36 19.54 25.67 -8.92
C GLY A 36 20.14 24.31 -9.27
N THR A 37 19.39 23.22 -9.16
CA THR A 37 19.86 21.88 -9.52
C THR A 37 19.48 21.52 -10.96
N ASN A 38 20.36 20.80 -11.68
CA ASN A 38 20.03 20.25 -12.98
C ASN A 38 18.86 19.24 -12.83
N LYS A 39 17.75 19.50 -13.53
CA LYS A 39 16.54 18.66 -13.46
C LYS A 39 16.72 17.24 -14.02
N SER A 40 17.77 17.01 -14.84
CA SER A 40 18.05 15.69 -15.44
C SER A 40 18.24 14.60 -14.37
N VAL A 41 18.82 14.93 -13.22
CA VAL A 41 18.99 13.96 -12.11
C VAL A 41 17.65 13.45 -11.60
N PHE A 42 16.61 14.28 -11.56
CA PHE A 42 15.29 13.88 -11.08
C PHE A 42 14.50 13.10 -12.15
N GLU A 43 14.73 13.38 -13.43
CA GLU A 43 14.17 12.60 -14.53
C GLU A 43 14.77 11.19 -14.56
N THR A 44 16.08 11.07 -14.39
CA THR A 44 16.76 9.78 -14.29
C THR A 44 16.38 9.02 -13.02
N LEU A 45 16.20 9.70 -11.88
CA LEU A 45 15.68 9.11 -10.65
C LEU A 45 14.26 8.55 -10.84
N GLN A 46 13.37 9.33 -11.44
CA GLN A 46 11.99 8.90 -11.69
C GLN A 46 11.96 7.64 -12.57
N GLN A 47 12.76 7.63 -13.65
CA GLN A 47 12.87 6.46 -14.52
C GLN A 47 13.46 5.26 -13.77
N ALA A 48 14.56 5.45 -13.01
CA ALA A 48 15.19 4.37 -12.25
C ALA A 48 14.23 3.75 -11.21
N VAL A 49 13.47 4.59 -10.48
CA VAL A 49 12.46 4.12 -9.52
C VAL A 49 11.30 3.41 -10.25
N SER A 50 10.83 3.97 -11.37
CA SER A 50 9.79 3.34 -12.19
C SER A 50 10.21 1.97 -12.71
N ASP A 51 11.41 1.87 -13.26
CA ASP A 51 11.96 0.60 -13.75
C ASP A 51 12.13 -0.39 -12.61
N TYR A 52 12.68 0.05 -11.47
CA TYR A 52 12.84 -0.79 -10.29
C TYR A 52 11.52 -1.40 -9.81
N MET A 53 10.49 -0.59 -9.63
CA MET A 53 9.19 -1.04 -9.13
C MET A 53 8.45 -1.95 -10.13
N ASN A 54 8.60 -1.70 -11.43
CA ASN A 54 7.84 -2.40 -12.48
C ASN A 54 8.57 -3.59 -13.09
N THR A 55 9.89 -3.74 -12.86
CA THR A 55 10.66 -4.85 -13.45
C THR A 55 11.20 -5.83 -12.42
N THR A 56 11.26 -5.44 -11.14
CA THR A 56 11.65 -6.34 -10.05
C THR A 56 10.60 -7.43 -9.84
N VAL A 57 11.06 -8.66 -9.64
CA VAL A 57 10.22 -9.79 -9.25
C VAL A 57 10.29 -9.92 -7.72
N PHE A 58 9.24 -9.45 -7.04
CA PHE A 58 9.18 -9.46 -5.57
C PHE A 58 8.68 -10.78 -5.00
N THR A 59 7.95 -11.56 -5.79
CA THR A 59 7.31 -12.81 -5.33
C THR A 59 7.49 -13.94 -6.35
N PRO A 60 7.34 -15.21 -5.93
CA PRO A 60 7.27 -16.33 -6.86
C PRO A 60 5.91 -16.46 -7.55
N ALA A 61 4.91 -15.64 -7.18
CA ALA A 61 3.57 -15.68 -7.76
C ALA A 61 3.59 -15.25 -9.23
N GLN A 62 2.67 -15.79 -10.02
CA GLN A 62 2.53 -15.42 -11.43
C GLN A 62 1.30 -14.53 -11.59
N PHE A 63 1.51 -13.34 -12.11
CA PHE A 63 0.46 -12.39 -12.42
C PHE A 63 0.25 -12.30 -13.93
N SER A 64 -0.99 -12.28 -14.38
CA SER A 64 -1.29 -11.82 -15.73
C SER A 64 -1.25 -10.29 -15.78
N ALA A 65 -1.22 -9.73 -17.01
CA ALA A 65 -1.17 -8.27 -17.16
C ALA A 65 -2.34 -7.53 -16.47
N ASN A 66 -3.50 -8.19 -16.38
CA ASN A 66 -4.72 -7.62 -15.77
C ASN A 66 -4.80 -7.86 -14.24
N GLU A 67 -3.89 -8.64 -13.69
CA GLU A 67 -3.84 -8.97 -12.25
C GLU A 67 -2.81 -8.15 -11.50
N LYS A 68 -2.02 -7.34 -12.20
CA LYS A 68 -1.03 -6.47 -11.58
C LYS A 68 -1.70 -5.52 -10.59
N ILE A 69 -1.01 -5.30 -9.48
CA ILE A 69 -1.47 -4.40 -8.42
C ILE A 69 -1.20 -2.97 -8.85
N GLU A 70 -2.26 -2.21 -9.07
CA GLU A 70 -2.17 -0.79 -9.41
C GLU A 70 -1.72 0.01 -8.22
N CYS A 71 -0.61 0.74 -8.36
CA CYS A 71 -0.07 1.57 -7.29
C CYS A 71 0.60 2.84 -7.81
N ARG A 72 0.79 3.80 -6.91
CA ARG A 72 1.42 5.07 -7.20
C ARG A 72 2.38 5.46 -6.09
N LEU A 73 3.57 5.92 -6.49
CA LEU A 73 4.57 6.56 -5.64
C LEU A 73 4.72 8.01 -6.09
N PHE A 74 4.38 8.94 -5.21
CA PHE A 74 4.51 10.37 -5.48
C PHE A 74 5.50 10.97 -4.49
N PHE A 75 6.72 11.27 -4.98
CA PHE A 75 7.75 11.94 -4.21
C PHE A 75 7.58 13.45 -4.29
N THR A 76 7.63 14.12 -3.15
CA THR A 76 7.75 15.58 -3.06
C THR A 76 9.10 15.88 -2.44
N LEU A 77 10.11 16.10 -3.29
CA LEU A 77 11.45 16.41 -2.83
C LEU A 77 11.53 17.89 -2.47
N LYS A 78 12.09 18.19 -1.31
CA LYS A 78 12.21 19.54 -0.72
C LYS A 78 13.63 20.03 -0.74
N GLU A 79 14.59 19.11 -0.67
CA GLU A 79 16.02 19.40 -0.63
C GLU A 79 16.77 18.39 -1.51
N TYR A 80 17.82 18.88 -2.16
CA TYR A 80 18.81 18.05 -2.84
C TYR A 80 20.17 18.72 -2.72
N SER A 81 21.13 18.06 -2.08
CA SER A 81 22.46 18.60 -1.84
C SER A 81 23.45 18.28 -2.97
N ASP A 82 24.58 18.98 -3.01
CA ASP A 82 25.66 18.72 -3.96
C ASP A 82 26.26 17.32 -3.79
N ASP A 83 26.15 16.73 -2.60
CA ASP A 83 26.55 15.36 -2.32
C ASP A 83 25.55 14.30 -2.81
N GLY A 84 24.43 14.73 -3.39
CA GLY A 84 23.41 13.86 -3.94
C GLY A 84 22.38 13.36 -2.92
N ILE A 85 22.24 14.03 -1.78
CA ILE A 85 21.26 13.66 -0.75
C ILE A 85 19.94 14.36 -1.05
N ALA A 86 18.90 13.58 -1.27
CA ALA A 86 17.52 14.02 -1.47
C ALA A 86 16.71 13.86 -0.18
N LYS A 87 15.91 14.88 0.19
CA LYS A 87 14.98 14.84 1.32
C LYS A 87 13.60 15.30 0.92
N GLY A 88 12.58 14.67 1.50
CA GLY A 88 11.20 15.04 1.18
C GLY A 88 10.16 14.14 1.82
N ASP A 89 9.03 14.04 1.13
CA ASP A 89 7.91 13.19 1.49
C ASP A 89 7.64 12.19 0.35
N LEU A 90 7.07 11.04 0.69
CA LEU A 90 6.57 10.06 -0.26
C LEU A 90 5.10 9.76 0.05
N GLN A 91 4.22 9.98 -0.91
CA GLN A 91 2.86 9.46 -0.85
C GLN A 91 2.81 8.12 -1.58
N VAL A 92 2.24 7.12 -0.91
CA VAL A 92 2.07 5.76 -1.41
C VAL A 92 0.60 5.44 -1.48
N GLN A 93 0.14 4.99 -2.64
CA GLN A 93 -1.23 4.58 -2.86
C GLN A 93 -1.26 3.24 -3.59
N SER A 94 -2.17 2.34 -3.20
CA SER A 94 -2.52 1.16 -3.97
C SER A 94 -4.02 0.96 -4.01
N THR A 95 -4.48 0.36 -5.12
CA THR A 95 -5.88 0.07 -5.36
C THR A 95 -6.06 -1.35 -5.85
N ARG A 96 -7.25 -1.91 -5.66
CA ARG A 96 -7.67 -3.18 -6.27
C ARG A 96 -9.06 -3.07 -6.89
N PRO A 97 -9.35 -3.84 -7.95
CA PRO A 97 -10.70 -3.93 -8.50
C PRO A 97 -11.64 -4.64 -7.50
N VAL A 98 -12.88 -4.18 -7.41
CA VAL A 98 -13.96 -4.87 -6.70
C VAL A 98 -14.61 -5.87 -7.64
N TYR A 99 -14.85 -7.10 -7.15
CA TYR A 99 -15.35 -8.20 -7.96
C TYR A 99 -16.63 -7.82 -8.72
N ASN A 100 -16.63 -8.11 -10.01
CA ASN A 100 -17.73 -7.87 -10.95
C ASN A 100 -18.32 -6.45 -10.92
N SER A 101 -17.45 -5.46 -10.77
CA SER A 101 -17.76 -4.02 -10.72
C SER A 101 -16.74 -3.24 -11.54
N ALA A 102 -17.12 -2.05 -11.99
CA ALA A 102 -16.16 -1.07 -12.54
C ALA A 102 -15.46 -0.25 -11.46
N TYR A 103 -15.78 -0.49 -10.18
CA TYR A 103 -15.22 0.23 -9.05
C TYR A 103 -13.87 -0.34 -8.61
N THR A 104 -12.92 0.53 -8.34
CA THR A 104 -11.65 0.21 -7.70
C THR A 104 -11.61 0.79 -6.30
N THR A 105 -11.21 -0.02 -5.32
CA THR A 105 -11.11 0.39 -3.93
C THR A 105 -9.67 0.66 -3.54
N THR A 106 -9.42 1.70 -2.75
CA THR A 106 -8.10 2.02 -2.22
C THR A 106 -7.77 1.10 -1.05
N ILE A 107 -6.65 0.38 -1.11
CA ILE A 107 -6.15 -0.44 0.00
C ILE A 107 -5.19 0.36 0.87
N ILE A 108 -4.22 1.02 0.25
CA ILE A 108 -3.22 1.85 0.91
C ILE A 108 -3.34 3.28 0.41
N ASN A 109 -3.36 4.22 1.34
CA ASN A 109 -3.15 5.63 1.10
C ASN A 109 -2.44 6.20 2.33
N LEU A 110 -1.15 6.45 2.21
CA LEU A 110 -0.32 6.95 3.31
C LEU A 110 0.72 7.94 2.82
N LYS A 111 1.20 8.77 3.74
CA LYS A 111 2.29 9.71 3.51
C LYS A 111 3.42 9.43 4.48
N ASP A 112 4.60 9.09 3.93
CA ASP A 112 5.86 8.98 4.66
C ASP A 112 6.60 10.32 4.58
N THR A 113 6.84 10.94 5.71
CA THR A 113 7.56 12.22 5.82
C THR A 113 9.03 12.06 6.20
N LYS A 114 9.53 10.81 6.27
CA LYS A 114 10.89 10.46 6.64
C LYS A 114 11.68 9.95 5.45
N ILE A 115 11.58 10.67 4.32
CA ILE A 115 12.31 10.37 3.08
C ILE A 115 13.61 11.16 3.06
N ASP A 116 14.71 10.42 3.18
CA ASP A 116 16.08 10.92 3.11
C ASP A 116 16.91 9.81 2.48
N PHE A 117 17.53 10.06 1.33
CA PHE A 117 18.32 9.05 0.61
C PHE A 117 19.36 9.72 -0.30
N SER A 118 20.43 8.97 -0.61
CA SER A 118 21.41 9.39 -1.61
C SER A 118 21.03 8.83 -2.99
N TYR A 119 21.15 9.66 -4.02
CA TYR A 119 21.06 9.28 -5.42
C TYR A 119 21.91 10.20 -6.30
N ARG A 120 22.64 9.62 -7.22
CA ARG A 120 23.40 10.36 -8.24
C ARG A 120 22.86 10.04 -9.63
N GLU A 121 22.95 11.01 -10.53
CA GLU A 121 22.46 10.87 -11.91
C GLU A 121 23.00 9.60 -12.58
N GLY A 122 22.08 8.74 -13.06
CA GLY A 122 22.41 7.50 -13.74
C GLY A 122 22.83 6.34 -12.81
N GLU A 123 22.72 6.50 -11.49
CA GLU A 123 23.01 5.42 -10.54
C GLU A 123 21.97 4.29 -10.68
N PRO A 124 22.43 3.01 -10.94
CA PRO A 124 21.51 1.90 -11.07
C PRO A 124 20.93 1.50 -9.70
N LEU A 125 19.65 1.17 -9.66
CA LEU A 125 19.01 0.57 -8.49
C LEU A 125 18.98 -0.95 -8.64
N ASN A 126 19.68 -1.65 -7.76
CA ASN A 126 19.76 -3.12 -7.80
C ASN A 126 18.88 -3.72 -6.70
N PHE A 127 18.10 -4.73 -7.07
CA PHE A 127 17.30 -5.47 -6.10
C PHE A 127 18.13 -6.57 -5.44
N THR A 128 18.15 -6.56 -4.11
CA THR A 128 18.68 -7.65 -3.30
C THR A 128 17.67 -8.00 -2.22
N ALA A 129 17.28 -9.26 -2.17
CA ALA A 129 16.23 -9.71 -1.26
C ALA A 129 16.65 -9.69 0.22
N ASN A 130 17.96 -9.83 0.50
CA ASN A 130 18.46 -10.12 1.84
C ASN A 130 19.47 -9.10 2.37
N THR A 131 19.76 -8.04 1.65
CA THR A 131 20.71 -7.00 2.07
C THR A 131 20.18 -5.62 1.73
N MET A 132 20.41 -4.66 2.62
CA MET A 132 20.15 -3.25 2.36
C MET A 132 21.31 -2.66 1.58
N GLU A 133 21.16 -2.44 0.27
CA GLU A 133 22.20 -1.82 -0.55
C GLU A 133 22.24 -0.30 -0.39
N SER A 134 21.05 0.32 -0.35
CA SER A 134 20.92 1.77 -0.15
C SER A 134 19.62 2.08 0.60
N GLN A 135 19.54 3.28 1.18
CA GLN A 135 18.34 3.77 1.81
C GLN A 135 17.16 3.83 0.81
N LEU A 136 17.40 4.28 -0.43
CA LEU A 136 16.37 4.35 -1.46
C LEU A 136 15.80 2.97 -1.78
N THR A 137 16.65 1.98 -2.06
CA THR A 137 16.19 0.62 -2.37
C THR A 137 15.48 -0.04 -1.18
N ALA A 138 15.90 0.23 0.05
CA ALA A 138 15.20 -0.23 1.25
C ALA A 138 13.79 0.37 1.37
N ILE A 139 13.63 1.67 1.09
CA ILE A 139 12.31 2.36 1.05
C ILE A 139 11.43 1.73 -0.03
N LEU A 140 11.95 1.55 -1.24
CA LEU A 140 11.19 0.96 -2.35
C LEU A 140 10.77 -0.47 -2.04
N ASN A 141 11.66 -1.30 -1.52
CA ASN A 141 11.35 -2.67 -1.11
C ASN A 141 10.29 -2.71 -0.01
N PHE A 142 10.40 -1.83 0.99
CA PHE A 142 9.40 -1.76 2.06
C PHE A 142 8.00 -1.48 1.49
N TYR A 143 7.85 -0.48 0.62
CA TYR A 143 6.55 -0.14 0.07
C TYR A 143 6.05 -1.15 -0.96
N ALA A 144 6.92 -1.76 -1.74
CA ALA A 144 6.54 -2.86 -2.63
C ALA A 144 5.94 -4.03 -1.84
N TYR A 145 6.64 -4.51 -0.81
CA TYR A 145 6.14 -5.61 0.01
C TYR A 145 4.92 -5.22 0.86
N LEU A 146 4.81 -3.97 1.33
CA LEU A 146 3.61 -3.49 2.02
C LEU A 146 2.37 -3.53 1.11
N ILE A 147 2.51 -3.06 -0.13
CA ILE A 147 1.45 -3.09 -1.15
C ILE A 147 1.04 -4.52 -1.43
N ILE A 148 2.00 -5.40 -1.70
CA ILE A 148 1.75 -6.82 -2.00
C ILE A 148 1.12 -7.53 -0.81
N ALA A 149 1.65 -7.35 0.41
CA ALA A 149 1.12 -7.97 1.61
C ALA A 149 -0.34 -7.59 1.89
N ALA A 150 -0.65 -6.29 1.79
CA ALA A 150 -2.01 -5.80 2.01
C ALA A 150 -2.98 -6.25 0.91
N ASP A 151 -2.53 -6.31 -0.35
CA ASP A 151 -3.33 -6.83 -1.46
C ASP A 151 -3.69 -8.30 -1.23
N PHE A 152 -2.72 -9.16 -0.94
CA PHE A 152 -2.94 -10.57 -0.67
C PHE A 152 -3.83 -10.81 0.56
N ASP A 153 -3.65 -10.05 1.65
CA ASP A 153 -4.53 -10.10 2.82
C ASP A 153 -5.96 -9.67 2.47
N SER A 154 -6.17 -8.83 1.46
CA SER A 154 -7.50 -8.42 1.01
C SER A 154 -8.26 -9.51 0.25
N PHE A 155 -7.57 -10.54 -0.27
CA PHE A 155 -8.16 -11.66 -1.01
C PHE A 155 -8.31 -12.94 -0.18
N ALA A 156 -7.40 -13.17 0.78
CA ALA A 156 -7.41 -14.39 1.61
C ALA A 156 -6.96 -14.07 3.05
N PRO A 157 -7.54 -14.72 4.06
CA PRO A 157 -7.10 -14.57 5.45
C PRO A 157 -5.61 -14.91 5.58
N LYS A 158 -4.81 -13.94 6.05
CA LYS A 158 -3.35 -14.07 6.18
C LYS A 158 -2.64 -14.41 4.85
N GLY A 159 -3.24 -14.07 3.70
CA GLY A 159 -2.64 -14.31 2.38
C GLY A 159 -1.31 -13.59 2.18
N GLY A 160 -1.14 -12.45 2.81
CA GLY A 160 0.09 -11.64 2.78
C GLY A 160 1.20 -12.10 3.73
N GLU A 161 1.03 -13.18 4.53
CA GLU A 161 1.99 -13.59 5.57
C GLU A 161 3.46 -13.64 5.11
N PRO A 162 3.80 -14.26 3.97
CA PRO A 162 5.20 -14.30 3.52
C PRO A 162 5.80 -12.92 3.29
N PHE A 163 4.99 -11.96 2.86
CA PHE A 163 5.44 -10.60 2.53
C PHE A 163 5.59 -9.74 3.79
N TRP A 164 4.76 -9.96 4.82
CA TRP A 164 4.96 -9.36 6.14
C TRP A 164 6.27 -9.83 6.77
N GLU A 165 6.67 -11.07 6.56
CA GLU A 165 7.99 -11.57 7.01
C GLU A 165 9.15 -10.87 6.27
N HIS A 166 9.03 -10.62 4.96
CA HIS A 166 10.01 -9.80 4.23
C HIS A 166 10.09 -8.37 4.78
N LEU A 167 8.94 -7.76 5.09
CA LEU A 167 8.91 -6.43 5.72
C LEU A 167 9.64 -6.39 7.06
N LYS A 168 9.47 -7.42 7.91
CA LYS A 168 10.20 -7.55 9.18
C LYS A 168 11.71 -7.59 8.96
N GLN A 169 12.17 -8.37 7.97
CA GLN A 169 13.60 -8.47 7.63
C GLN A 169 14.16 -7.11 7.16
N ILE A 170 13.44 -6.41 6.28
CA ILE A 170 13.85 -5.09 5.79
C ILE A 170 13.96 -4.09 6.94
N VAL A 171 12.94 -4.00 7.80
CA VAL A 171 12.96 -3.08 8.95
C VAL A 171 14.08 -3.42 9.92
N GLN A 172 14.30 -4.71 10.22
CA GLN A 172 15.38 -5.14 11.11
C GLN A 172 16.77 -4.76 10.58
N GLN A 173 17.00 -4.93 9.29
CA GLN A 173 18.26 -4.55 8.65
C GLN A 173 18.43 -3.03 8.64
N ALA A 174 17.39 -2.30 8.25
CA ALA A 174 17.43 -0.85 8.13
C ALA A 174 17.55 -0.15 9.50
N GLN A 175 17.02 -0.71 10.58
CA GLN A 175 17.22 -0.18 11.92
C GLN A 175 18.69 -0.14 12.34
N SER A 176 19.50 -1.08 11.88
CA SER A 176 20.94 -1.14 12.17
C SER A 176 21.78 -0.16 11.36
N SER A 177 21.25 0.35 10.24
CA SER A 177 21.99 1.29 9.37
C SER A 177 22.10 2.72 9.94
N GLY A 178 21.24 3.08 10.89
CA GLY A 178 21.15 4.44 11.41
C GLY A 178 20.35 5.41 10.55
N GLU A 179 19.83 4.96 9.42
CA GLU A 179 19.04 5.75 8.48
C GLU A 179 17.67 6.16 9.04
N VAL A 180 17.14 7.26 8.52
CA VAL A 180 15.90 7.90 9.02
C VAL A 180 14.66 7.05 8.70
N GLY A 181 13.70 7.01 9.65
CA GLY A 181 12.38 6.43 9.45
C GLY A 181 12.24 4.93 9.73
N TRP A 182 13.26 4.30 10.32
CA TRP A 182 13.27 2.87 10.62
C TRP A 182 13.27 2.51 12.11
N LYS A 183 13.68 3.44 12.98
CA LYS A 183 13.82 3.14 14.40
C LYS A 183 12.47 2.97 15.08
N ALA A 184 12.32 1.88 15.84
CA ALA A 184 11.16 1.65 16.69
C ALA A 184 11.03 2.78 17.73
N PHE A 185 9.80 3.15 18.04
CA PHE A 185 9.44 4.15 19.06
C PHE A 185 9.95 5.59 18.81
N GLU A 186 10.64 5.86 17.73
CA GLU A 186 11.09 7.21 17.38
C GLU A 186 9.94 8.08 16.82
N ASP A 187 9.03 7.45 16.07
CA ASP A 187 7.89 8.10 15.43
C ASP A 187 6.71 7.12 15.35
N THR A 188 5.50 7.61 15.59
CA THR A 188 4.28 6.79 15.53
C THR A 188 3.80 6.49 14.10
N LYS A 189 4.45 7.06 13.08
CA LYS A 189 4.03 6.97 11.67
C LYS A 189 5.15 6.54 10.72
N ASN A 190 6.33 6.20 11.25
CA ASN A 190 7.43 5.72 10.42
C ASN A 190 7.21 4.26 9.96
N ARG A 191 8.11 3.76 9.12
CA ARG A 191 8.03 2.41 8.55
C ARG A 191 8.02 1.29 9.59
N SER A 192 8.75 1.46 10.70
CA SER A 192 8.72 0.53 11.82
C SER A 192 7.33 0.51 12.51
N ALA A 193 6.72 1.68 12.71
CA ALA A 193 5.38 1.79 13.29
C ALA A 193 4.31 1.18 12.36
N ILE A 194 4.45 1.34 11.04
CA ILE A 194 3.56 0.70 10.05
C ILE A 194 3.66 -0.82 10.18
N LEU A 195 4.87 -1.38 10.16
CA LEU A 195 5.08 -2.82 10.32
C LEU A 195 4.46 -3.33 11.63
N SER A 196 4.79 -2.69 12.75
CA SER A 196 4.29 -3.07 14.08
C SER A 196 2.76 -3.07 14.15
N ALA A 197 2.11 -2.08 13.53
CA ALA A 197 0.65 -1.97 13.53
C ALA A 197 -0.06 -3.18 12.88
N PHE A 198 0.57 -3.83 11.90
CA PHE A 198 -0.02 -4.98 11.19
C PHE A 198 0.54 -6.34 11.60
N THR A 199 1.63 -6.38 12.37
CA THR A 199 2.30 -7.66 12.70
C THR A 199 2.40 -7.94 14.19
N GLU A 200 2.19 -6.94 15.06
CA GLU A 200 2.37 -7.12 16.48
C GLU A 200 1.04 -7.23 17.23
N GLY A 201 1.00 -8.19 18.14
CA GLY A 201 -0.11 -8.41 19.06
C GLY A 201 -1.46 -8.72 18.36
N ASN A 202 -2.51 -8.74 19.17
CA ASN A 202 -3.86 -9.05 18.68
C ASN A 202 -4.43 -7.99 17.73
N GLY A 203 -3.95 -6.75 17.82
CA GLY A 203 -4.39 -5.64 16.95
C GLY A 203 -3.93 -5.82 15.51
N GLY A 204 -2.68 -6.26 15.30
CA GLY A 204 -2.12 -6.48 13.96
C GLY A 204 -2.82 -7.63 13.24
N GLU A 205 -3.02 -8.75 13.91
CA GLU A 205 -3.76 -9.89 13.34
C GLU A 205 -5.21 -9.51 12.99
N ALA A 206 -5.89 -8.77 13.88
CA ALA A 206 -7.25 -8.30 13.64
C ALA A 206 -7.35 -7.34 12.44
N LEU A 207 -6.37 -6.44 12.26
CA LEU A 207 -6.31 -5.53 11.11
C LEU A 207 -6.14 -6.31 9.80
N ARG A 208 -5.31 -7.31 9.75
CA ARG A 208 -5.11 -8.16 8.57
C ARG A 208 -6.37 -8.96 8.25
N GLN A 209 -7.04 -9.50 9.26
CA GLN A 209 -8.35 -10.14 9.07
C GLN A 209 -9.39 -9.14 8.57
N MET A 210 -9.37 -7.89 9.08
CA MET A 210 -10.25 -6.82 8.61
C MET A 210 -10.03 -6.49 7.13
N LEU A 211 -8.81 -6.52 6.61
CA LEU A 211 -8.57 -6.33 5.18
C LEU A 211 -9.34 -7.35 4.35
N TYR A 212 -9.31 -8.64 4.74
CA TYR A 212 -10.09 -9.68 4.08
C TYR A 212 -11.60 -9.47 4.24
N ASP A 213 -12.07 -9.25 5.46
CA ASP A 213 -13.51 -9.15 5.75
C ASP A 213 -14.13 -7.93 5.05
N TYR A 214 -13.44 -6.80 5.05
CA TYR A 214 -13.89 -5.57 4.39
C TYR A 214 -13.97 -5.75 2.87
N HIS A 215 -12.91 -6.26 2.25
CA HIS A 215 -12.81 -6.31 0.80
C HIS A 215 -13.49 -7.56 0.22
N ARG A 216 -13.06 -8.76 0.66
CA ARG A 216 -13.54 -10.00 0.06
C ARG A 216 -14.94 -10.39 0.53
N GLN A 217 -15.21 -10.28 1.84
CA GLN A 217 -16.53 -10.61 2.39
C GLN A 217 -17.52 -9.42 2.28
N GLY A 218 -17.01 -8.20 2.28
CA GLY A 218 -17.79 -6.98 2.15
C GLY A 218 -17.98 -6.56 0.70
N LEU A 219 -17.03 -5.80 0.16
CA LEU A 219 -17.16 -5.15 -1.14
C LEU A 219 -17.43 -6.13 -2.29
N ASP A 220 -16.66 -7.22 -2.38
CA ASP A 220 -16.82 -8.20 -3.46
C ASP A 220 -18.18 -8.93 -3.41
N ASN A 221 -18.79 -9.06 -2.23
CA ASN A 221 -20.12 -9.68 -2.09
C ASN A 221 -21.29 -8.71 -2.37
N MET A 222 -21.05 -7.40 -2.48
CA MET A 222 -22.08 -6.43 -2.84
C MET A 222 -22.69 -6.70 -4.22
N PHE A 223 -21.94 -7.33 -5.13
CA PHE A 223 -22.48 -7.78 -6.41
C PHE A 223 -23.60 -8.82 -6.25
N ILE A 224 -23.47 -9.73 -5.27
CA ILE A 224 -24.47 -10.76 -5.01
C ILE A 224 -25.64 -10.17 -4.20
N SER A 225 -25.33 -9.40 -3.17
CA SER A 225 -26.30 -8.75 -2.30
C SER A 225 -25.68 -7.51 -1.66
N MET A 226 -26.15 -6.35 -2.05
CA MET A 226 -25.72 -5.06 -1.50
C MET A 226 -25.83 -5.05 0.04
N ASP A 227 -26.96 -5.51 0.59
CA ASP A 227 -27.19 -5.51 2.02
C ASP A 227 -26.29 -6.44 2.79
N LYS A 228 -26.02 -7.65 2.26
CA LYS A 228 -25.12 -8.62 2.90
C LYS A 228 -23.66 -8.13 2.85
N GLY A 229 -23.23 -7.60 1.70
CA GLY A 229 -21.89 -7.04 1.57
C GLY A 229 -21.70 -5.85 2.49
N ARG A 230 -22.66 -4.91 2.54
CA ARG A 230 -22.61 -3.76 3.44
C ARG A 230 -22.61 -4.17 4.92
N ALA A 231 -23.40 -5.17 5.31
CA ALA A 231 -23.38 -5.72 6.67
C ALA A 231 -22.02 -6.33 7.05
N ALA A 232 -21.34 -6.99 6.10
CA ALA A 232 -19.98 -7.50 6.33
C ALA A 232 -18.96 -6.37 6.48
N VAL A 233 -19.06 -5.30 5.66
CA VAL A 233 -18.27 -4.08 5.86
C VAL A 233 -18.53 -3.52 7.25
N THR A 234 -19.79 -3.28 7.64
CA THR A 234 -20.16 -2.75 8.98
C THR A 234 -19.54 -3.57 10.10
N LYS A 235 -19.64 -4.90 10.00
CA LYS A 235 -19.06 -5.81 11.01
C LYS A 235 -17.54 -5.65 11.12
N SER A 236 -16.83 -5.54 9.98
CA SER A 236 -15.37 -5.42 9.95
C SER A 236 -14.87 -4.13 10.62
N LEU A 237 -15.66 -3.04 10.56
CA LEU A 237 -15.32 -1.77 11.21
C LEU A 237 -15.13 -1.88 12.72
N GLY A 238 -15.75 -2.86 13.38
CA GLY A 238 -15.56 -3.12 14.81
C GLY A 238 -14.09 -3.34 15.21
N THR A 239 -13.26 -3.82 14.29
CA THR A 239 -11.81 -3.96 14.51
C THR A 239 -11.14 -2.62 14.83
N LEU A 240 -11.60 -1.52 14.25
CA LEU A 240 -11.02 -0.19 14.50
C LEU A 240 -11.19 0.22 15.96
N THR A 241 -12.32 -0.12 16.60
CA THR A 241 -12.53 0.14 18.03
C THR A 241 -11.52 -0.64 18.88
N THR A 242 -11.28 -1.91 18.54
CA THR A 242 -10.28 -2.74 19.23
C THR A 242 -8.88 -2.14 19.08
N VAL A 243 -8.51 -1.73 17.86
CA VAL A 243 -7.19 -1.13 17.60
C VAL A 243 -7.05 0.20 18.36
N GLN A 244 -8.08 1.04 18.37
CA GLN A 244 -8.07 2.30 19.12
C GLN A 244 -7.89 2.07 20.63
N GLN A 245 -8.55 1.07 21.18
CA GLN A 245 -8.41 0.72 22.61
C GLN A 245 -7.01 0.21 22.95
N LEU A 246 -6.40 -0.59 22.09
CA LEU A 246 -5.05 -1.13 22.28
C LEU A 246 -3.95 -0.09 22.04
N ASN A 247 -4.11 0.70 20.98
CA ASN A 247 -3.15 1.74 20.57
C ASN A 247 -3.86 2.90 19.91
N PRO A 248 -4.28 3.94 20.66
CA PRO A 248 -4.99 5.10 20.10
C PRO A 248 -4.19 5.90 19.07
N LEU A 249 -2.86 5.77 19.08
CA LEU A 249 -1.95 6.44 18.14
C LEU A 249 -1.48 5.53 17.00
N SER A 250 -2.13 4.37 16.82
CA SER A 250 -1.78 3.44 15.74
C SER A 250 -1.85 4.13 14.37
N VAL A 251 -0.77 4.04 13.60
CA VAL A 251 -0.73 4.53 12.22
C VAL A 251 -1.80 3.88 11.35
N ALA A 252 -2.20 2.63 11.64
CA ALA A 252 -3.26 1.93 10.90
C ALA A 252 -4.60 2.66 10.95
N LEU A 253 -4.93 3.35 12.05
CA LEU A 253 -6.15 4.17 12.12
C LEU A 253 -6.11 5.33 11.12
N SER A 254 -4.96 6.01 11.00
CA SER A 254 -4.82 7.08 9.99
C SER A 254 -4.78 6.53 8.56
N MET A 255 -4.14 5.39 8.32
CA MET A 255 -4.15 4.72 7.01
C MET A 255 -5.57 4.35 6.59
N PHE A 256 -6.36 3.79 7.51
CA PHE A 256 -7.76 3.47 7.24
C PHE A 256 -8.59 4.73 6.96
N ARG A 257 -8.45 5.78 7.76
CA ARG A 257 -9.11 7.07 7.55
C ARG A 257 -8.88 7.59 6.13
N ASP A 258 -7.61 7.62 5.72
CA ASP A 258 -7.18 8.24 4.47
C ASP A 258 -7.55 7.38 3.24
N ALA A 259 -7.68 6.06 3.42
CA ALA A 259 -8.08 5.15 2.36
C ALA A 259 -9.60 4.93 2.25
N LYS A 260 -10.36 5.02 3.36
CA LYS A 260 -11.71 4.44 3.44
C LYS A 260 -12.85 5.38 3.82
N LEU A 261 -12.61 6.51 4.49
CA LEU A 261 -13.75 7.32 4.98
C LEU A 261 -14.64 7.83 3.85
N ASP A 262 -14.10 8.25 2.72
CA ASP A 262 -14.90 8.71 1.58
C ASP A 262 -15.63 7.54 0.90
N GLU A 263 -15.01 6.35 0.85
CA GLU A 263 -15.66 5.12 0.38
C GLU A 263 -16.85 4.76 1.27
N LEU A 264 -16.69 4.84 2.59
CA LEU A 264 -17.79 4.59 3.54
C LEU A 264 -18.94 5.57 3.38
N VAL A 265 -18.67 6.85 3.14
CA VAL A 265 -19.71 7.84 2.82
C VAL A 265 -20.58 7.34 1.66
N ASN A 266 -19.95 6.86 0.59
CA ASN A 266 -20.67 6.37 -0.59
C ASN A 266 -21.40 5.04 -0.35
N ILE A 267 -20.76 4.09 0.37
CA ILE A 267 -21.37 2.79 0.73
C ILE A 267 -22.68 2.98 1.52
N TYR A 268 -22.68 3.92 2.45
CA TYR A 268 -23.83 4.14 3.34
C TYR A 268 -24.83 5.21 2.84
N SER A 269 -24.57 5.86 1.71
CA SER A 269 -25.44 6.93 1.18
C SER A 269 -26.91 6.52 1.02
N LYS A 270 -27.15 5.24 0.64
CA LYS A 270 -28.49 4.66 0.45
C LYS A 270 -28.86 3.61 1.51
N ALA A 271 -28.07 3.49 2.58
CA ALA A 271 -28.33 2.54 3.66
C ALA A 271 -29.53 3.01 4.53
N PRO A 272 -30.20 2.09 5.25
CA PRO A 272 -31.21 2.43 6.25
C PRO A 272 -30.64 3.38 7.31
N GLN A 273 -31.52 4.26 7.85
CA GLN A 273 -31.10 5.28 8.83
C GLN A 273 -30.45 4.66 10.08
N GLU A 274 -30.98 3.55 10.57
CA GLU A 274 -30.44 2.86 11.75
C GLU A 274 -29.01 2.38 11.51
N GLU A 275 -28.73 1.80 10.34
CA GLU A 275 -27.39 1.33 9.96
C GLU A 275 -26.42 2.51 9.84
N ARG A 276 -26.84 3.61 9.20
CA ARG A 276 -26.02 4.83 9.08
C ARG A 276 -25.70 5.44 10.45
N GLN A 277 -26.68 5.49 11.36
CA GLN A 277 -26.46 5.97 12.71
C GLN A 277 -25.46 5.07 13.47
N GLY A 278 -25.61 3.74 13.38
CA GLY A 278 -24.70 2.79 14.03
C GLY A 278 -23.25 2.94 13.54
N VAL A 279 -23.05 3.14 12.24
CA VAL A 279 -21.70 3.39 11.69
C VAL A 279 -21.13 4.74 12.13
N TYR A 280 -21.96 5.79 12.15
CA TYR A 280 -21.54 7.07 12.69
C TYR A 280 -21.12 6.96 14.16
N ASP A 281 -21.92 6.32 15.00
CA ASP A 281 -21.66 6.15 16.44
C ASP A 281 -20.38 5.33 16.69
N LEU A 282 -20.08 4.37 15.81
CA LEU A 282 -18.83 3.58 15.87
C LEU A 282 -17.61 4.43 15.50
N LEU A 283 -17.68 5.21 14.43
CA LEU A 283 -16.52 5.90 13.87
C LEU A 283 -16.23 7.25 14.54
N GLN A 284 -17.22 7.92 15.09
CA GLN A 284 -17.09 9.25 15.66
C GLN A 284 -16.07 9.32 16.82
N PRO A 285 -16.03 8.36 17.78
CA PRO A 285 -15.02 8.35 18.83
C PRO A 285 -13.59 8.08 18.30
N ILE A 286 -13.48 7.39 17.16
CA ILE A 286 -12.20 7.06 16.55
C ILE A 286 -11.64 8.23 15.74
N TYR A 287 -12.53 8.95 15.03
CA TYR A 287 -12.17 10.03 14.11
C TYR A 287 -12.93 11.33 14.41
N PRO A 288 -12.78 11.92 15.62
CA PRO A 288 -13.54 13.10 16.01
C PRO A 288 -13.25 14.34 15.15
N THR A 289 -12.08 14.41 14.52
CA THR A 289 -11.70 15.50 13.60
C THR A 289 -12.32 15.37 12.21
N GLU A 290 -12.94 14.23 11.89
CA GLU A 290 -13.53 13.93 10.58
C GLU A 290 -15.08 14.13 10.57
N GLU A 291 -15.58 14.90 11.51
CA GLU A 291 -17.04 15.13 11.72
C GLU A 291 -17.76 15.48 10.41
N SER A 292 -17.16 16.29 9.55
CA SER A 292 -17.75 16.68 8.27
C SER A 292 -18.03 15.51 7.31
N ARG A 293 -17.17 14.48 7.34
CA ARG A 293 -17.34 13.23 6.56
C ARG A 293 -18.31 12.30 7.26
N LEU A 294 -18.20 12.14 8.58
CA LEU A 294 -19.05 11.26 9.37
C LEU A 294 -20.51 11.70 9.36
N VAL A 295 -20.79 12.99 9.41
CA VAL A 295 -22.16 13.53 9.28
C VAL A 295 -22.76 13.20 7.90
N LYS A 296 -21.97 13.13 6.83
CA LYS A 296 -22.47 12.67 5.52
C LYS A 296 -22.95 11.21 5.58
N ILE A 297 -22.20 10.32 6.26
CA ILE A 297 -22.64 8.93 6.50
C ILE A 297 -24.01 8.95 7.22
N LYS A 298 -24.10 9.64 8.36
CA LYS A 298 -25.32 9.75 9.16
C LYS A 298 -26.52 10.23 8.35
N ASN A 299 -26.33 11.22 7.48
CA ASN A 299 -27.38 11.85 6.70
C ASN A 299 -27.66 11.16 5.35
N GLY A 300 -26.89 10.14 4.95
CA GLY A 300 -27.04 9.49 3.65
C GLY A 300 -26.68 10.38 2.47
N GLN A 301 -25.62 11.16 2.60
CA GLN A 301 -25.12 12.04 1.54
C GLN A 301 -23.96 11.35 0.80
N GLU A 302 -23.76 11.68 -0.48
CA GLU A 302 -22.64 11.19 -1.26
C GLU A 302 -21.45 12.17 -1.19
N THR A 303 -20.24 11.66 -1.41
CA THR A 303 -19.08 12.51 -1.71
C THR A 303 -19.27 13.12 -3.09
N LYS A 304 -19.01 14.41 -3.24
CA LYS A 304 -19.04 15.10 -4.54
C LYS A 304 -17.83 14.70 -5.36
#